data_930b714a21dbc5206c7c5d3cce5e71c6
#
_entry.id   930b714a21dbc5206c7c5d3cce5e71c6
#
_cell.length_a   1.000
_cell.length_b   1.000
_cell.length_c   1.000
_cell.angle_alpha   90.00
_cell.angle_beta   90.00
_cell.angle_gamma   90.00
#
_symmetry.space_group_name_H-M   'P 1'
#
loop_
_entity.id
_entity.type
_entity.pdbx_description
1 polymer ?
#
loop_
_entity_poly.entity_id
_entity_poly.type
_entity_poly.pdbx_seq_one_letter_code
_entity_poly.pdbx_strand_id
1 'polypeptide(L)'
;RFDFYNPEELEAIVQRSARILNVVIDFDGALEIASRSRGTARIANRLLRRVRDYAEVKGDGTITKPIADAALKMLRIDELGLDDMDKTIVHTVIEKFGGGPVGLSSLAVAVGEESQTLEEVHEPYLIQIGFMKRTPQGRVATPLAYKHFRLTPPPEPQGRLFE
;
A
#
# COMPACT_ATOMS: atom_id res chain seq x y z
N ARG A 1 -7.03 -5.09 16.40
CA ARG A 1 -7.58 -3.81 15.99
C ARG A 1 -6.46 -2.87 15.56
N PHE A 2 -6.57 -2.28 14.37
CA PHE A 2 -5.58 -1.35 13.86
C PHE A 2 -6.08 0.07 14.04
N ASP A 3 -5.30 0.89 14.73
CA ASP A 3 -5.52 2.32 14.77
C ASP A 3 -4.65 2.95 13.69
N PHE A 4 -5.30 3.55 12.70
CA PHE A 4 -4.61 4.19 11.60
C PHE A 4 -4.41 5.67 11.90
N TYR A 5 -3.21 6.15 11.60
CA TYR A 5 -2.87 7.57 11.69
C TYR A 5 -3.11 8.23 10.34
N ASN A 6 -3.45 9.53 10.35
CA ASN A 6 -3.45 10.30 9.11
C ASN A 6 -2.01 10.70 8.74
N PRO A 7 -1.77 11.19 7.50
CA PRO A 7 -0.41 11.56 7.08
C PRO A 7 0.26 12.60 7.95
N GLU A 8 -0.48 13.59 8.47
CA GLU A 8 0.08 14.63 9.33
C GLU A 8 0.55 14.07 10.66
N GLU A 9 -0.21 13.15 11.23
CA GLU A 9 0.18 12.48 12.48
C GLU A 9 1.42 11.61 12.24
N LEU A 10 1.47 10.89 11.12
CA LEU A 10 2.63 10.06 10.77
C LEU A 10 3.86 10.91 10.45
N GLU A 11 3.67 12.08 9.84
CA GLU A 11 4.77 13.00 9.57
C GLU A 11 5.45 13.39 10.89
N ALA A 12 4.67 13.72 11.91
CA ALA A 12 5.21 14.06 13.23
C ALA A 12 5.96 12.87 13.84
N ILE A 13 5.45 11.66 13.67
CA ILE A 13 6.11 10.44 14.14
C ILE A 13 7.43 10.22 13.40
N VAL A 14 7.47 10.42 12.09
CA VAL A 14 8.69 10.30 11.28
C VAL A 14 9.73 11.30 11.72
N GLN A 15 9.34 12.57 11.97
CA GLN A 15 10.25 13.60 12.47
C GLN A 15 10.87 13.19 13.80
N ARG A 16 10.06 12.71 14.72
CA ARG A 16 10.53 12.27 16.02
C ARG A 16 11.49 11.09 15.91
N SER A 17 11.15 10.11 15.09
CA SER A 17 12.00 8.94 14.86
C SER A 17 13.31 9.33 14.20
N ALA A 18 13.28 10.29 13.27
CA ALA A 18 14.49 10.79 12.62
C ALA A 18 15.42 11.46 13.63
N ARG A 19 14.89 12.24 14.57
CA ARG A 19 15.71 12.83 15.63
C ARG A 19 16.38 11.77 16.49
N ILE A 20 15.65 10.70 16.84
CA ILE A 20 16.20 9.60 17.63
C ILE A 20 17.32 8.89 16.85
N LEU A 21 17.18 8.73 15.56
CA LEU A 21 18.17 8.08 14.69
C LEU A 21 19.29 9.00 14.22
N ASN A 22 19.27 10.29 14.62
CA ASN A 22 20.21 11.30 14.15
C ASN A 22 20.20 11.46 12.62
N VAL A 23 19.03 11.41 12.03
CA VAL A 23 18.83 11.59 10.59
C VAL A 23 18.29 12.99 10.35
N VAL A 24 18.94 13.73 9.42
CA VAL A 24 18.45 15.03 8.99
C VAL A 24 17.37 14.82 7.94
N ILE A 25 16.18 15.32 8.19
CA ILE A 25 15.03 15.17 7.30
C ILE A 25 14.25 16.49 7.28
N ASP A 26 13.84 16.94 6.09
CA ASP A 26 12.96 18.10 6.01
C ASP A 26 11.50 17.68 6.08
N PHE A 27 10.61 18.68 6.20
CA PHE A 27 9.18 18.44 6.33
C PHE A 27 8.63 17.64 5.13
N ASP A 28 9.00 18.05 3.91
CA ASP A 28 8.48 17.41 2.70
C ASP A 28 8.96 15.97 2.57
N GLY A 29 10.20 15.68 2.96
CA GLY A 29 10.71 14.32 3.00
C GLY A 29 9.97 13.44 4.00
N ALA A 30 9.72 13.98 5.19
CA ALA A 30 8.96 13.27 6.22
C ALA A 30 7.52 13.02 5.78
N LEU A 31 6.89 14.00 5.15
CA LEU A 31 5.52 13.85 4.67
C LEU A 31 5.43 12.81 3.55
N GLU A 32 6.43 12.75 2.66
CA GLU A 32 6.47 11.75 1.60
C GLU A 32 6.53 10.34 2.18
N ILE A 33 7.39 10.10 3.17
CA ILE A 33 7.45 8.81 3.86
C ILE A 33 6.11 8.52 4.55
N ALA A 34 5.56 9.50 5.25
CA ALA A 34 4.31 9.35 5.98
C ALA A 34 3.15 8.97 5.05
N SER A 35 3.06 9.61 3.89
CA SER A 35 1.97 9.38 2.94
C SER A 35 1.98 7.95 2.36
N ARG A 36 3.14 7.30 2.37
CA ARG A 36 3.29 5.92 1.87
C ARG A 36 3.36 4.87 2.96
N SER A 37 3.05 5.26 4.20
CA SER A 37 3.20 4.39 5.37
C SER A 37 1.94 3.63 5.75
N ARG A 38 0.91 3.67 4.91
CA ARG A 38 -0.30 2.87 5.09
C ARG A 38 -1.01 3.15 6.42
N GLY A 39 -0.84 4.35 6.94
CA GLY A 39 -1.45 4.75 8.21
C GLY A 39 -0.83 4.13 9.45
N THR A 40 0.31 3.44 9.37
CA THR A 40 0.91 2.79 10.53
C THR A 40 2.29 3.34 10.88
N ALA A 41 2.53 3.54 12.18
CA ALA A 41 3.82 4.00 12.67
C ALA A 41 4.94 2.98 12.42
N ARG A 42 4.63 1.70 12.52
CA ARG A 42 5.62 0.63 12.29
C ARG A 42 6.15 0.67 10.85
N ILE A 43 5.25 0.83 9.88
CA ILE A 43 5.66 0.92 8.48
C ILE A 43 6.42 2.21 8.24
N ALA A 44 5.96 3.35 8.81
CA ALA A 44 6.66 4.62 8.69
C ALA A 44 8.09 4.53 9.20
N ASN A 45 8.31 3.92 10.36
CA ASN A 45 9.64 3.76 10.92
C ASN A 45 10.51 2.84 10.07
N ARG A 46 9.93 1.77 9.53
CA ARG A 46 10.66 0.86 8.63
C ARG A 46 11.08 1.58 7.35
N LEU A 47 10.16 2.33 6.75
CA LEU A 47 10.47 3.10 5.54
C LEU A 47 11.51 4.19 5.81
N LEU A 48 11.42 4.86 6.95
CA LEU A 48 12.41 5.87 7.33
C LEU A 48 13.83 5.27 7.35
N ARG A 49 14.00 4.10 7.94
CA ARG A 49 15.31 3.44 7.98
C ARG A 49 15.81 3.08 6.58
N ARG A 50 14.93 2.60 5.72
CA ARG A 50 15.29 2.25 4.34
C ARG A 50 15.65 3.49 3.53
N VAL A 51 14.89 4.58 3.69
CA VAL A 51 15.18 5.84 3.00
C VAL A 51 16.47 6.45 3.53
N ARG A 52 16.73 6.36 4.85
CA ARG A 52 18.00 6.81 5.43
C ARG A 52 19.18 6.09 4.77
N ASP A 53 19.10 4.78 4.65
CA ASP A 53 20.19 4.00 4.05
C ASP A 53 20.44 4.45 2.60
N TYR A 54 19.37 4.70 1.86
CA TYR A 54 19.46 5.22 0.50
C TYR A 54 20.13 6.61 0.48
N ALA A 55 19.71 7.50 1.38
CA ALA A 55 20.25 8.86 1.44
C ALA A 55 21.75 8.88 1.76
N GLU A 56 22.20 7.96 2.60
CA GLU A 56 23.62 7.84 2.94
C GLU A 56 24.47 7.35 1.77
N VAL A 57 23.92 6.44 0.95
CA VAL A 57 24.65 5.88 -0.19
C VAL A 57 24.60 6.79 -1.41
N LYS A 58 23.44 7.39 -1.70
CA LYS A 58 23.19 8.15 -2.94
C LYS A 58 23.24 9.66 -2.77
N GLY A 59 23.33 10.15 -1.54
CA GLY A 59 23.38 11.58 -1.25
C GLY A 59 24.27 11.89 -0.08
N ASP A 60 23.95 12.96 0.63
CA ASP A 60 24.71 13.44 1.79
C ASP A 60 24.12 12.98 3.13
N GLY A 61 23.18 12.06 3.10
CA GLY A 61 22.48 11.58 4.30
C GLY A 61 21.25 12.38 4.68
N THR A 62 20.98 13.49 4.01
CA THR A 62 19.78 14.30 4.27
C THR A 62 18.62 13.76 3.46
N ILE A 63 17.49 13.59 4.11
CA ILE A 63 16.26 13.11 3.45
C ILE A 63 15.41 14.31 3.05
N THR A 64 15.37 14.56 1.75
CA THR A 64 14.48 15.53 1.13
C THR A 64 13.37 14.77 0.40
N LYS A 65 12.37 15.49 -0.10
CA LYS A 65 11.30 14.84 -0.88
C LYS A 65 11.85 14.09 -2.10
N PRO A 66 12.74 14.67 -2.93
CA PRO A 66 13.32 13.92 -4.06
C PRO A 66 14.06 12.65 -3.64
N ILE A 67 14.81 12.71 -2.54
CA ILE A 67 15.53 11.54 -2.03
C ILE A 67 14.54 10.49 -1.53
N ALA A 68 13.53 10.90 -0.76
CA ALA A 68 12.50 9.98 -0.28
C ALA A 68 11.77 9.32 -1.43
N ASP A 69 11.36 10.10 -2.43
CA ASP A 69 10.64 9.59 -3.59
C ASP A 69 11.51 8.60 -4.38
N ALA A 70 12.78 8.92 -4.62
CA ALA A 70 13.69 8.03 -5.32
C ALA A 70 13.90 6.72 -4.55
N ALA A 71 14.08 6.79 -3.24
CA ALA A 71 14.27 5.61 -2.40
C ALA A 71 13.03 4.72 -2.40
N LEU A 72 11.85 5.30 -2.25
CA LEU A 72 10.59 4.55 -2.22
C LEU A 72 10.30 3.92 -3.58
N LYS A 73 10.65 4.60 -4.66
CA LYS A 73 10.54 4.05 -6.01
C LYS A 73 11.46 2.84 -6.19
N MET A 74 12.69 2.92 -5.69
CA MET A 74 13.62 1.80 -5.74
C MET A 74 13.08 0.60 -4.93
N LEU A 75 12.38 0.85 -3.83
CA LEU A 75 11.74 -0.18 -3.02
C LEU A 75 10.43 -0.69 -3.64
N ARG A 76 10.03 -0.14 -4.79
CA ARG A 76 8.82 -0.51 -5.52
C ARG A 76 7.53 -0.24 -4.72
N ILE A 77 7.55 0.79 -3.92
CA ILE A 77 6.40 1.26 -3.15
C ILE A 77 5.82 2.46 -3.88
N ASP A 78 4.55 2.33 -4.27
CA ASP A 78 3.89 3.40 -5.04
C ASP A 78 3.42 4.55 -4.13
N GLU A 79 2.77 5.53 -4.72
CA GLU A 79 2.32 6.73 -4.01
C GLU A 79 1.27 6.45 -2.95
N LEU A 80 0.62 5.29 -2.98
CA LEU A 80 -0.34 4.86 -1.96
C LEU A 80 0.29 3.93 -0.92
N GLY A 81 1.57 3.61 -1.07
CA GLY A 81 2.23 2.69 -0.16
C GLY A 81 2.05 1.22 -0.50
N LEU A 82 1.58 0.92 -1.71
CA LEU A 82 1.40 -0.47 -2.14
C LEU A 82 2.74 -1.07 -2.58
N ASP A 83 3.04 -2.25 -2.06
CA ASP A 83 4.21 -3.01 -2.47
C ASP A 83 3.86 -3.97 -3.62
N ASP A 84 4.85 -4.77 -4.05
CA ASP A 84 4.66 -5.70 -5.16
C ASP A 84 3.59 -6.75 -4.86
N MET A 85 3.55 -7.28 -3.64
CA MET A 85 2.54 -8.28 -3.28
C MET A 85 1.13 -7.69 -3.27
N ASP A 86 0.95 -6.47 -2.73
CA ASP A 86 -0.35 -5.79 -2.77
C ASP A 86 -0.84 -5.65 -4.21
N LYS A 87 0.04 -5.21 -5.10
CA LYS A 87 -0.30 -5.05 -6.52
C LYS A 87 -0.63 -6.38 -7.17
N THR A 88 0.15 -7.42 -6.87
CA THR A 88 -0.08 -8.77 -7.38
C THR A 88 -1.45 -9.29 -6.95
N ILE A 89 -1.83 -9.06 -5.70
CA ILE A 89 -3.14 -9.48 -5.19
C ILE A 89 -4.27 -8.84 -6.00
N VAL A 90 -4.24 -7.52 -6.16
CA VAL A 90 -5.30 -6.82 -6.89
C VAL A 90 -5.32 -7.23 -8.36
N HIS A 91 -4.16 -7.27 -9.00
CA HIS A 91 -4.06 -7.69 -10.40
C HIS A 91 -4.57 -9.12 -10.62
N THR A 92 -4.29 -10.01 -9.68
CA THR A 92 -4.74 -11.40 -9.77
C THR A 92 -6.26 -11.50 -9.67
N VAL A 93 -6.87 -10.76 -8.73
CA VAL A 93 -8.34 -10.71 -8.64
C VAL A 93 -8.93 -10.21 -9.96
N ILE A 94 -8.36 -9.15 -10.51
CA ILE A 94 -8.87 -8.55 -11.74
C ILE A 94 -8.65 -9.46 -12.95
N GLU A 95 -7.44 -9.93 -13.15
CA GLU A 95 -7.05 -10.61 -14.39
C GLU A 95 -7.37 -12.09 -14.40
N LYS A 96 -7.13 -12.79 -13.29
CA LYS A 96 -7.39 -14.23 -13.23
C LYS A 96 -8.81 -14.57 -12.85
N PHE A 97 -9.46 -13.73 -12.05
CA PHE A 97 -10.78 -14.02 -11.52
C PHE A 97 -11.83 -13.03 -11.98
N GLY A 98 -11.55 -12.26 -13.03
CA GLY A 98 -12.52 -11.37 -13.65
C GLY A 98 -13.05 -10.26 -12.74
N GLY A 99 -12.28 -9.89 -11.72
CA GLY A 99 -12.70 -8.92 -10.71
C GLY A 99 -13.31 -9.55 -9.47
N GLY A 100 -13.43 -10.85 -9.45
CA GLY A 100 -14.02 -11.61 -8.35
C GLY A 100 -15.50 -11.91 -8.58
N PRO A 101 -16.18 -12.53 -7.59
CA PRO A 101 -15.63 -12.92 -6.30
C PRO A 101 -14.69 -14.11 -6.34
N VAL A 102 -13.68 -14.11 -5.49
CA VAL A 102 -12.74 -15.21 -5.34
C VAL A 102 -12.49 -15.48 -3.85
N GLY A 103 -12.50 -16.74 -3.46
CA GLY A 103 -12.28 -17.13 -2.08
C GLY A 103 -10.83 -16.87 -1.63
N LEU A 104 -10.64 -16.71 -0.33
CA LEU A 104 -9.33 -16.43 0.25
C LEU A 104 -8.29 -17.49 -0.13
N SER A 105 -8.64 -18.78 0.01
CA SER A 105 -7.73 -19.89 -0.28
C SER A 105 -7.30 -19.91 -1.75
N SER A 106 -8.23 -19.70 -2.67
CA SER A 106 -7.93 -19.68 -4.10
C SER A 106 -7.05 -18.50 -4.46
N LEU A 107 -7.31 -17.34 -3.88
CA LEU A 107 -6.51 -16.15 -4.11
C LEU A 107 -5.09 -16.34 -3.55
N ALA A 108 -4.97 -16.88 -2.35
CA ALA A 108 -3.68 -17.13 -1.72
C ALA A 108 -2.81 -18.06 -2.57
N VAL A 109 -3.38 -19.15 -3.06
CA VAL A 109 -2.66 -20.07 -3.95
C VAL A 109 -2.22 -19.34 -5.23
N ALA A 110 -3.10 -18.55 -5.81
CA ALA A 110 -2.81 -17.87 -7.08
C ALA A 110 -1.68 -16.84 -6.97
N VAL A 111 -1.56 -16.15 -5.81
CA VAL A 111 -0.50 -15.16 -5.60
C VAL A 111 0.75 -15.73 -4.93
N GLY A 112 0.71 -16.98 -4.47
CA GLY A 112 1.84 -17.62 -3.82
C GLY A 112 2.09 -17.13 -2.40
N GLU A 113 1.00 -16.80 -1.66
CA GLU A 113 1.09 -16.32 -0.29
C GLU A 113 0.24 -17.20 0.62
N GLU A 114 0.57 -17.23 1.92
CA GLU A 114 -0.27 -17.91 2.89
C GLU A 114 -1.57 -17.15 3.10
N SER A 115 -2.69 -17.88 3.25
CA SER A 115 -4.01 -17.29 3.47
C SER A 115 -4.03 -16.33 4.65
N GLN A 116 -3.39 -16.71 5.76
CA GLN A 116 -3.35 -15.89 6.96
C GLN A 116 -2.60 -14.58 6.72
N THR A 117 -1.45 -14.65 6.04
CA THR A 117 -0.65 -13.46 5.72
C THR A 117 -1.42 -12.53 4.79
N LEU A 118 -2.09 -13.09 3.78
CA LEU A 118 -2.91 -12.29 2.88
C LEU A 118 -4.01 -11.57 3.66
N GLU A 119 -4.71 -12.28 4.53
CA GLU A 119 -5.84 -11.72 5.29
C GLU A 119 -5.41 -10.70 6.36
N GLU A 120 -4.27 -10.92 7.00
CA GLU A 120 -3.84 -10.08 8.12
C GLU A 120 -2.89 -8.96 7.75
N VAL A 121 -2.09 -9.14 6.70
CA VAL A 121 -1.07 -8.17 6.31
C VAL A 121 -1.50 -7.29 5.14
N HIS A 122 -2.08 -7.89 4.11
CA HIS A 122 -2.36 -7.18 2.85
C HIS A 122 -3.80 -6.70 2.73
N GLU A 123 -4.77 -7.53 3.03
CA GLU A 123 -6.20 -7.19 2.87
C GLU A 123 -6.65 -5.97 3.65
N PRO A 124 -6.26 -5.80 4.94
CA PRO A 124 -6.80 -4.68 5.71
C PRO A 124 -6.57 -3.33 5.06
N TYR A 125 -5.39 -3.10 4.53
CA TYR A 125 -5.09 -1.84 3.87
C TYR A 125 -5.81 -1.71 2.52
N LEU A 126 -5.82 -2.79 1.74
CA LEU A 126 -6.52 -2.79 0.44
C LEU A 126 -8.01 -2.51 0.60
N ILE A 127 -8.62 -3.04 1.66
CA ILE A 127 -10.02 -2.76 1.99
C ILE A 127 -10.18 -1.31 2.45
N GLN A 128 -9.27 -0.83 3.29
CA GLN A 128 -9.32 0.53 3.82
C GLN A 128 -9.28 1.59 2.73
N ILE A 129 -8.39 1.42 1.74
CA ILE A 129 -8.29 2.38 0.63
C ILE A 129 -9.36 2.15 -0.46
N GLY A 130 -10.22 1.16 -0.26
CA GLY A 130 -11.35 0.92 -1.14
C GLY A 130 -11.03 0.14 -2.40
N PHE A 131 -9.91 -0.58 -2.45
CA PHE A 131 -9.53 -1.35 -3.64
C PHE A 131 -10.12 -2.75 -3.65
N MET A 132 -10.53 -3.24 -2.51
CA MET A 132 -11.07 -4.59 -2.36
C MET A 132 -12.25 -4.59 -1.41
N LYS A 133 -13.20 -5.49 -1.63
CA LYS A 133 -14.32 -5.75 -0.73
C LYS A 133 -14.40 -7.22 -0.41
N ARG A 134 -14.84 -7.53 0.79
CA ARG A 134 -15.23 -8.88 1.18
C ARG A 134 -16.73 -9.02 0.98
N THR A 135 -17.13 -10.06 0.28
CA THR A 135 -18.55 -10.42 0.12
C THR A 135 -18.76 -11.83 0.62
N PRO A 136 -20.02 -12.28 0.81
CA PRO A 136 -20.26 -13.68 1.19
C PRO A 136 -19.70 -14.70 0.20
N GLN A 137 -19.51 -14.31 -1.07
CA GLN A 137 -18.98 -15.19 -2.09
C GLN A 137 -17.46 -15.10 -2.23
N GLY A 138 -16.82 -14.10 -1.62
CA GLY A 138 -15.37 -13.94 -1.67
C GLY A 138 -14.94 -12.51 -1.87
N ARG A 139 -13.68 -12.34 -2.28
CA ARG A 139 -13.04 -11.03 -2.48
C ARG A 139 -13.34 -10.49 -3.87
N VAL A 140 -13.63 -9.20 -3.93
CA VAL A 140 -13.99 -8.50 -5.17
C VAL A 140 -13.13 -7.24 -5.30
N ALA A 141 -12.58 -7.00 -6.49
CA ALA A 141 -11.90 -5.75 -6.80
C ALA A 141 -12.94 -4.66 -7.11
N THR A 142 -12.65 -3.43 -6.68
CA THR A 142 -13.57 -2.30 -6.84
C THR A 142 -13.26 -1.49 -8.09
N PRO A 143 -14.20 -0.65 -8.58
CA PRO A 143 -13.91 0.27 -9.67
C PRO A 143 -12.71 1.19 -9.39
N LEU A 144 -12.51 1.58 -8.12
CA LEU A 144 -11.39 2.41 -7.73
C LEU A 144 -10.05 1.71 -7.98
N ALA A 145 -9.99 0.39 -7.74
CA ALA A 145 -8.79 -0.40 -8.03
C ALA A 145 -8.49 -0.43 -9.53
N TYR A 146 -9.50 -0.66 -10.36
CA TYR A 146 -9.32 -0.63 -11.81
C TYR A 146 -8.78 0.73 -12.27
N LYS A 147 -9.32 1.82 -11.73
CA LYS A 147 -8.88 3.17 -12.07
C LYS A 147 -7.42 3.40 -11.68
N HIS A 148 -7.04 3.00 -10.48
CA HIS A 148 -5.66 3.20 -10.00
C HIS A 148 -4.65 2.47 -10.89
N PHE A 149 -4.94 1.25 -11.29
CA PHE A 149 -4.06 0.45 -12.14
C PHE A 149 -4.30 0.68 -13.62
N ARG A 150 -5.16 1.63 -13.99
CA ARG A 150 -5.47 1.99 -15.38
C ARG A 150 -5.99 0.80 -16.19
N LEU A 151 -6.83 0.00 -15.54
CA LEU A 151 -7.46 -1.16 -16.16
C LEU A 151 -8.94 -0.85 -16.42
N THR A 152 -9.49 -1.46 -17.46
CA THR A 152 -10.90 -1.28 -17.82
C THR A 152 -11.74 -2.25 -17.00
N PRO A 153 -12.70 -1.76 -16.19
CA PRO A 153 -13.57 -2.66 -15.46
C PRO A 153 -14.49 -3.43 -16.41
N PRO A 154 -14.92 -4.64 -16.06
CA PRO A 154 -15.85 -5.39 -16.86
C PRO A 154 -17.21 -4.66 -16.93
N PRO A 155 -17.97 -4.84 -18.04
CA PRO A 155 -19.32 -4.25 -18.11
C PRO A 155 -20.21 -4.84 -17.03
N GLU A 156 -21.11 -4.01 -16.49
CA GLU A 156 -22.06 -4.49 -15.49
C GLU A 156 -23.03 -5.50 -16.11
N PRO A 157 -23.32 -6.60 -15.38
CA PRO A 157 -24.34 -7.52 -15.85
C PRO A 157 -25.69 -6.84 -15.94
N GLN A 158 -26.43 -7.09 -17.02
CA GLN A 158 -27.74 -6.47 -17.25
C GLN A 158 -28.74 -6.73 -16.14
N GLY A 159 -28.61 -7.87 -15.45
CA GLY A 159 -29.51 -8.23 -14.35
C GLY A 159 -29.44 -7.29 -13.15
N ARG A 160 -28.39 -6.50 -13.02
CA ARG A 160 -28.22 -5.56 -11.90
C ARG A 160 -29.10 -4.33 -11.99
N LEU A 161 -29.72 -4.11 -13.14
CA LEU A 161 -30.63 -2.97 -13.30
C LEU A 161 -31.88 -3.09 -12.45
N PHE A 162 -32.17 -4.27 -11.95
CA PHE A 162 -33.40 -4.57 -11.21
C PHE A 162 -33.15 -4.96 -9.73
N GLU A 163 -31.96 -4.80 -9.24
CA GLU A 163 -31.59 -5.12 -7.85
C GLU A 163 -31.55 -3.90 -6.96
#